data_9fb0c3ab37b6033840233debe7f530a0
#
_entry.id   9fb0c3ab37b6033840233debe7f530a0
#
_cell.length_a   1.000
_cell.length_b   1.000
_cell.length_c   1.000
_cell.angle_alpha   90.00
_cell.angle_beta   90.00
_cell.angle_gamma   90.00
#
_symmetry.space_group_name_H-M   'P 1'
#
loop_
_entity.id
_entity.type
_entity.pdbx_description
1 polymer ?
#
loop_
_entity_poly.entity_id
_entity_poly.type
_entity_poly.pdbx_seq_one_letter_code
_entity_poly.pdbx_strand_id
1 'polypeptide(L)'
;MAYIARSLTALLERTPADKAIVVFGARQTGKTTLLEHLFQDRKVKWLSGDEPQDRELLTSLSSKADISILLSGLDVLVIDEAQRIQGISMLLKRLEDSKPSCLIFATGSSSLELAGGVMESAAGRLWPMTLFPLSVSELADHNSWLDVMESLPIRLTVGSYPEIVTHPQRSKATLRYLFESIVFKDLFAIAGIRRSEQFLHLVRLLAANIGNLCSFSSLGQQCGLSSPTVERCVSLLEQSFIVKTLPCYSSNFATELKKSKKIYFYDLGIRNAALDNFTPFSSRSDLERGALWENFVIIERLKWHRYRQDETQLYFWRDRNKSEVDLLEVDEDGSLHAFECKLTNAQAKAPKSFASKYPDASFEVITMQTLHHFFQSETSDLS
;
A
#
# COMPACT_ATOMS: atom_id res chain seq x y z
N MET A 1 -2.75 21.32 -13.61
CA MET A 1 -2.99 21.10 -12.17
C MET A 1 -1.65 21.07 -11.46
N ALA A 2 -1.56 21.52 -10.22
CA ALA A 2 -0.32 21.44 -9.49
C ALA A 2 -0.01 19.95 -9.18
N TYR A 3 1.21 19.54 -9.44
CA TYR A 3 1.74 18.24 -9.02
C TYR A 3 1.82 18.21 -7.49
N ILE A 4 1.37 17.14 -6.88
CA ILE A 4 1.54 16.91 -5.43
C ILE A 4 2.83 16.12 -5.25
N ALA A 5 3.82 16.73 -4.59
CA ALA A 5 5.11 16.09 -4.34
C ALA A 5 4.91 14.77 -3.58
N ARG A 6 5.72 13.77 -3.94
CA ARG A 6 5.61 12.43 -3.36
C ARG A 6 6.80 12.14 -2.46
N SER A 7 6.54 11.62 -1.27
CA SER A 7 7.59 11.24 -0.31
C SER A 7 8.59 10.24 -0.91
N LEU A 8 8.13 9.40 -1.85
CA LEU A 8 8.98 8.45 -2.56
C LEU A 8 10.07 9.11 -3.41
N THR A 9 9.89 10.37 -3.85
CA THR A 9 10.87 11.09 -4.70
C THR A 9 12.24 11.13 -4.04
N ALA A 10 12.33 11.57 -2.79
CA ALA A 10 13.59 11.66 -2.05
C ALA A 10 14.30 10.30 -1.89
N LEU A 11 13.52 9.21 -1.78
CA LEU A 11 14.06 7.86 -1.71
C LEU A 11 14.60 7.40 -3.07
N LEU A 12 13.90 7.71 -4.17
CA LEU A 12 14.34 7.38 -5.53
C LEU A 12 15.66 8.10 -5.89
N GLU A 13 15.83 9.34 -5.45
CA GLU A 13 17.04 10.12 -5.66
C GLU A 13 18.27 9.57 -4.91
N ARG A 14 18.06 8.91 -3.78
CA ARG A 14 19.12 8.31 -2.94
C ARG A 14 19.39 6.84 -3.27
N THR A 15 18.61 6.23 -4.17
CA THR A 15 18.77 4.82 -4.51
C THR A 15 20.08 4.56 -5.26
N PRO A 16 20.80 3.45 -4.98
CA PRO A 16 22.02 3.09 -5.67
C PRO A 16 21.81 2.98 -7.19
N ALA A 17 22.71 3.61 -7.98
CA ALA A 17 22.61 3.62 -9.44
C ALA A 17 23.00 2.27 -10.09
N ASP A 18 23.42 1.29 -9.31
CA ASP A 18 23.82 -0.05 -9.73
C ASP A 18 22.70 -1.09 -9.64
N LYS A 19 21.45 -0.63 -9.49
CA LYS A 19 20.27 -1.51 -9.40
C LYS A 19 19.10 -0.96 -10.20
N ALA A 20 18.35 -1.84 -10.86
CA ALA A 20 17.07 -1.46 -11.45
C ALA A 20 16.04 -1.19 -10.34
N ILE A 21 15.41 -0.03 -10.42
CA ILE A 21 14.39 0.38 -9.44
C ILE A 21 13.02 -0.08 -9.96
N VAL A 22 12.28 -0.79 -9.11
CA VAL A 22 10.94 -1.25 -9.45
C VAL A 22 9.91 -0.56 -8.54
N VAL A 23 9.12 0.33 -9.13
CA VAL A 23 8.08 1.07 -8.41
C VAL A 23 6.75 0.32 -8.49
N PHE A 24 6.39 -0.33 -7.40
CA PHE A 24 5.10 -1.00 -7.22
C PHE A 24 4.03 -0.04 -6.69
N GLY A 25 2.77 -0.42 -6.83
CA GLY A 25 1.65 0.29 -6.23
C GLY A 25 0.35 0.04 -6.97
N ALA A 26 -0.78 0.26 -6.33
CA ALA A 26 -2.09 0.11 -6.96
C ALA A 26 -2.21 0.94 -8.24
N ARG A 27 -3.18 0.60 -9.10
CA ARG A 27 -3.50 1.43 -10.27
C ARG A 27 -3.82 2.87 -9.87
N GLN A 28 -3.43 3.83 -10.71
CA GLN A 28 -3.75 5.27 -10.53
C GLN A 28 -3.19 5.91 -9.25
N THR A 29 -2.16 5.31 -8.62
CA THR A 29 -1.42 5.96 -7.52
C THR A 29 -0.45 7.04 -7.99
N GLY A 30 -0.27 7.19 -9.32
CA GLY A 30 0.59 8.21 -9.92
C GLY A 30 2.03 7.77 -10.18
N LYS A 31 2.30 6.47 -10.39
CA LYS A 31 3.65 5.93 -10.67
C LYS A 31 4.29 6.58 -11.89
N THR A 32 3.59 6.57 -13.02
CA THR A 32 4.05 7.18 -14.27
C THR A 32 4.28 8.68 -14.09
N THR A 33 3.30 9.39 -13.51
CA THR A 33 3.40 10.84 -13.24
C THR A 33 4.58 11.20 -12.33
N LEU A 34 4.86 10.38 -11.31
CA LEU A 34 6.04 10.55 -10.45
C LEU A 34 7.34 10.48 -11.25
N LEU A 35 7.50 9.45 -12.11
CA LEU A 35 8.70 9.27 -12.90
C LEU A 35 8.82 10.33 -14.01
N GLU A 36 7.72 10.73 -14.65
CA GLU A 36 7.69 11.83 -15.60
C GLU A 36 8.19 13.14 -14.96
N HIS A 37 7.71 13.43 -13.74
CA HIS A 37 8.14 14.62 -13.02
C HIS A 37 9.62 14.54 -12.58
N LEU A 38 10.04 13.37 -12.09
CA LEU A 38 11.42 13.14 -11.61
C LEU A 38 12.46 13.28 -12.74
N PHE A 39 12.08 12.90 -13.96
CA PHE A 39 13.00 12.84 -15.10
C PHE A 39 12.72 13.87 -16.20
N GLN A 40 11.96 14.93 -15.93
CA GLN A 40 11.55 15.92 -16.92
C GLN A 40 12.73 16.56 -17.67
N ASP A 41 13.91 16.69 -17.04
CA ASP A 41 15.12 17.31 -17.59
C ASP A 41 16.19 16.27 -18.02
N ARG A 42 15.82 14.99 -18.16
CA ARG A 42 16.72 13.88 -18.53
C ARG A 42 16.38 13.33 -19.92
N LYS A 43 17.37 12.67 -20.53
CA LYS A 43 17.13 11.91 -21.77
C LYS A 43 16.51 10.55 -21.44
N VAL A 44 15.20 10.46 -21.47
CA VAL A 44 14.44 9.27 -21.07
C VAL A 44 13.92 8.52 -22.29
N LYS A 45 14.11 7.21 -22.29
CA LYS A 45 13.36 6.30 -23.16
C LYS A 45 12.23 5.66 -22.35
N TRP A 46 11.00 5.94 -22.79
CA TRP A 46 9.81 5.31 -22.25
C TRP A 46 9.40 4.13 -23.11
N LEU A 47 9.20 2.97 -22.49
CA LEU A 47 8.64 1.77 -23.11
C LEU A 47 7.50 1.28 -22.22
N SER A 48 6.39 0.86 -22.84
CA SER A 48 5.19 0.46 -22.11
C SER A 48 4.82 -0.99 -22.38
N GLY A 49 4.59 -1.75 -21.30
CA GLY A 49 4.01 -3.09 -21.42
C GLY A 49 2.59 -3.10 -22.01
N ASP A 50 1.89 -1.96 -22.06
CA ASP A 50 0.60 -1.85 -22.73
C ASP A 50 0.73 -1.80 -24.25
N GLU A 51 1.86 -1.31 -24.78
CA GLU A 51 2.10 -1.14 -26.21
C GLU A 51 2.67 -2.44 -26.85
N PRO A 52 2.02 -3.01 -27.87
CA PRO A 52 2.49 -4.25 -28.51
C PRO A 52 3.91 -4.15 -29.08
N GLN A 53 4.24 -3.01 -29.71
CA GLN A 53 5.56 -2.77 -30.31
C GLN A 53 6.66 -2.73 -29.26
N ASP A 54 6.42 -2.11 -28.10
CA ASP A 54 7.39 -2.04 -27.00
C ASP A 54 7.61 -3.43 -26.38
N ARG A 55 6.52 -4.23 -26.24
CA ARG A 55 6.67 -5.62 -25.78
C ARG A 55 7.52 -6.44 -26.74
N GLU A 56 7.28 -6.32 -28.04
CA GLU A 56 8.05 -7.02 -29.06
C GLU A 56 9.53 -6.59 -29.03
N LEU A 57 9.79 -5.29 -28.97
CA LEU A 57 11.14 -4.76 -28.84
C LEU A 57 11.84 -5.34 -27.60
N LEU A 58 11.22 -5.25 -26.41
CA LEU A 58 11.81 -5.69 -25.14
C LEU A 58 12.04 -7.23 -25.12
N THR A 59 11.16 -8.02 -25.71
CA THR A 59 11.31 -9.46 -25.78
C THR A 59 12.33 -9.91 -26.84
N SER A 60 12.57 -9.10 -27.85
CA SER A 60 13.58 -9.37 -28.89
C SER A 60 15.03 -9.15 -28.44
N LEU A 61 15.25 -8.39 -27.36
CA LEU A 61 16.59 -8.13 -26.82
C LEU A 61 17.26 -9.44 -26.38
N SER A 62 18.10 -10.04 -27.23
CA SER A 62 18.69 -11.35 -26.98
C SER A 62 20.16 -11.29 -26.59
N SER A 63 20.89 -10.27 -26.99
CA SER A 63 22.32 -10.10 -26.76
C SER A 63 22.66 -8.86 -25.93
N LYS A 64 23.89 -8.82 -25.38
CA LYS A 64 24.41 -7.61 -24.74
C LYS A 64 24.56 -6.45 -25.74
N ALA A 65 24.80 -6.74 -27.01
CA ALA A 65 24.90 -5.72 -28.05
C ALA A 65 23.56 -5.03 -28.27
N ASP A 66 22.45 -5.78 -28.34
CA ASP A 66 21.10 -5.23 -28.48
C ASP A 66 20.76 -4.30 -27.31
N ILE A 67 21.10 -4.73 -26.09
CA ILE A 67 20.91 -3.94 -24.89
C ILE A 67 21.75 -2.66 -24.94
N SER A 68 23.03 -2.75 -25.32
CA SER A 68 23.91 -1.58 -25.43
C SER A 68 23.42 -0.56 -26.46
N ILE A 69 22.86 -1.05 -27.59
CA ILE A 69 22.27 -0.17 -28.62
C ILE A 69 21.04 0.53 -28.05
N LEU A 70 20.12 -0.19 -27.36
CA LEU A 70 18.92 0.39 -26.76
C LEU A 70 19.27 1.49 -25.75
N LEU A 71 20.30 1.26 -24.90
CA LEU A 71 20.66 2.14 -23.80
C LEU A 71 21.60 3.29 -24.20
N SER A 72 22.11 3.29 -25.43
CA SER A 72 23.10 4.25 -25.90
C SER A 72 22.57 5.68 -25.86
N GLY A 73 23.30 6.56 -25.14
CA GLY A 73 22.98 7.99 -25.06
C GLY A 73 21.74 8.34 -24.22
N LEU A 74 21.20 7.38 -23.47
CA LEU A 74 20.11 7.59 -22.51
C LEU A 74 20.65 7.89 -21.12
N ASP A 75 19.95 8.77 -20.40
CA ASP A 75 20.14 8.95 -18.97
C ASP A 75 19.29 7.96 -18.16
N VAL A 76 18.08 7.65 -18.69
CA VAL A 76 17.10 6.79 -18.01
C VAL A 76 16.33 5.92 -19.01
N LEU A 77 16.14 4.65 -18.69
CA LEU A 77 15.16 3.77 -19.30
C LEU A 77 14.01 3.56 -18.33
N VAL A 78 12.78 3.85 -18.73
CA VAL A 78 11.56 3.55 -17.98
C VAL A 78 10.75 2.49 -18.70
N ILE A 79 10.41 1.41 -18.01
CA ILE A 79 9.54 0.34 -18.49
C ILE A 79 8.24 0.39 -17.67
N ASP A 80 7.22 1.03 -18.24
CA ASP A 80 5.91 1.18 -17.58
C ASP A 80 5.04 -0.07 -17.78
N GLU A 81 4.16 -0.40 -16.81
CA GLU A 81 3.30 -1.61 -16.78
C GLU A 81 4.09 -2.89 -17.10
N ALA A 82 5.28 -3.01 -16.54
CA ALA A 82 6.27 -4.05 -16.81
C ALA A 82 5.75 -5.47 -16.59
N GLN A 83 4.74 -5.69 -15.74
CA GLN A 83 4.12 -7.00 -15.52
C GLN A 83 3.46 -7.59 -16.78
N ARG A 84 3.21 -6.79 -17.82
CA ARG A 84 2.65 -7.25 -19.09
C ARG A 84 3.68 -7.79 -20.07
N ILE A 85 4.97 -7.69 -19.72
CA ILE A 85 6.09 -8.14 -20.56
C ILE A 85 6.48 -9.54 -20.13
N GLN A 86 6.39 -10.49 -21.05
CA GLN A 86 6.79 -11.88 -20.78
C GLN A 86 8.29 -11.96 -20.47
N GLY A 87 8.65 -12.61 -19.37
CA GLY A 87 10.04 -12.77 -18.97
C GLY A 87 10.72 -11.50 -18.44
N ILE A 88 9.94 -10.52 -18.00
CA ILE A 88 10.44 -9.21 -17.50
C ILE A 88 11.52 -9.35 -16.41
N SER A 89 11.41 -10.34 -15.52
CA SER A 89 12.41 -10.62 -14.48
C SER A 89 13.80 -10.86 -15.07
N MET A 90 13.86 -11.73 -16.08
CA MET A 90 15.11 -12.06 -16.74
C MET A 90 15.62 -10.87 -17.56
N LEU A 91 14.72 -10.09 -18.16
CA LEU A 91 15.08 -8.90 -18.90
C LEU A 91 15.71 -7.85 -17.97
N LEU A 92 15.07 -7.51 -16.87
CA LEU A 92 15.60 -6.54 -15.88
C LEU A 92 16.98 -7.00 -15.35
N LYS A 93 17.13 -8.28 -15.04
CA LYS A 93 18.42 -8.84 -14.64
C LYS A 93 19.49 -8.65 -15.73
N ARG A 94 19.15 -8.92 -17.00
CA ARG A 94 20.10 -8.77 -18.12
C ARG A 94 20.47 -7.32 -18.40
N LEU A 95 19.51 -6.40 -18.24
CA LEU A 95 19.74 -4.96 -18.32
C LEU A 95 20.77 -4.53 -17.28
N GLU A 96 20.60 -4.92 -16.02
CA GLU A 96 21.54 -4.61 -14.94
C GLU A 96 22.90 -5.32 -15.11
N ASP A 97 22.91 -6.58 -15.49
CA ASP A 97 24.15 -7.32 -15.73
C ASP A 97 24.98 -6.74 -16.90
N SER A 98 24.39 -5.92 -17.77
CA SER A 98 25.10 -5.16 -18.79
C SER A 98 25.89 -3.99 -18.25
N LYS A 99 25.70 -3.64 -16.98
CA LYS A 99 26.29 -2.48 -16.29
C LYS A 99 26.06 -1.17 -17.07
N PRO A 100 24.80 -0.78 -17.26
CA PRO A 100 24.48 0.40 -18.05
C PRO A 100 24.98 1.67 -17.39
N SER A 101 25.27 2.69 -18.20
CA SER A 101 25.52 4.05 -17.73
C SER A 101 24.25 4.83 -17.46
N CYS A 102 23.07 4.29 -17.80
CA CYS A 102 21.77 4.88 -17.56
C CYS A 102 21.03 4.18 -16.42
N LEU A 103 20.14 4.90 -15.75
CA LEU A 103 19.27 4.36 -14.72
C LEU A 103 18.15 3.52 -15.35
N ILE A 104 17.79 2.42 -14.69
CA ILE A 104 16.70 1.55 -15.14
C ILE A 104 15.57 1.60 -14.13
N PHE A 105 14.39 1.99 -14.61
CA PHE A 105 13.17 2.00 -13.83
C PHE A 105 12.12 1.09 -14.46
N ALA A 106 11.39 0.36 -13.62
CA ALA A 106 10.20 -0.35 -14.04
C ALA A 106 9.04 0.01 -13.13
N THR A 107 7.82 0.06 -13.67
CA THR A 107 6.62 0.20 -12.85
C THR A 107 5.73 -1.02 -12.98
N GLY A 108 4.93 -1.29 -11.93
CA GLY A 108 3.95 -2.34 -11.95
C GLY A 108 2.75 -2.04 -11.05
N SER A 109 1.54 -2.42 -11.52
CA SER A 109 0.30 -2.22 -10.76
C SER A 109 0.01 -3.32 -9.75
N SER A 110 0.65 -4.49 -9.87
CA SER A 110 0.53 -5.57 -8.90
C SER A 110 1.90 -6.14 -8.56
N SER A 111 2.08 -6.51 -7.29
CA SER A 111 3.30 -7.19 -6.85
C SER A 111 3.36 -8.66 -7.28
N LEU A 112 2.28 -9.22 -7.80
CA LEU A 112 2.12 -10.65 -8.05
C LEU A 112 3.10 -11.23 -9.06
N GLU A 113 3.16 -10.66 -10.25
CA GLU A 113 4.04 -11.17 -11.30
C GLU A 113 5.46 -10.64 -11.16
N LEU A 114 5.58 -9.40 -10.68
CA LEU A 114 6.88 -8.76 -10.49
C LEU A 114 7.54 -9.18 -9.18
N ALA A 115 6.84 -9.23 -8.06
CA ALA A 115 7.46 -9.56 -6.78
C ALA A 115 7.75 -11.06 -6.61
N GLY A 116 6.85 -11.95 -7.00
CA GLY A 116 7.05 -13.40 -6.90
C GLY A 116 8.11 -13.91 -7.87
N GLY A 117 8.00 -13.59 -9.16
CA GLY A 117 8.94 -14.05 -10.18
C GLY A 117 10.17 -13.17 -10.35
N VAL A 118 10.05 -11.83 -10.19
CA VAL A 118 11.14 -10.89 -10.41
C VAL A 118 12.12 -10.89 -9.24
N MET A 119 11.63 -10.86 -8.00
CA MET A 119 12.50 -10.77 -6.83
C MET A 119 13.32 -12.04 -6.61
N GLU A 120 12.74 -13.23 -6.85
CA GLU A 120 13.48 -14.49 -6.72
C GLU A 120 14.55 -14.66 -7.83
N SER A 121 14.22 -14.33 -9.08
CA SER A 121 15.14 -14.53 -10.20
C SER A 121 16.19 -13.45 -10.36
N ALA A 122 15.97 -12.26 -9.83
CA ALA A 122 16.85 -11.09 -9.93
C ALA A 122 17.33 -10.55 -8.57
N ALA A 123 17.39 -11.42 -7.56
CA ALA A 123 17.86 -11.09 -6.21
C ALA A 123 19.20 -10.33 -6.24
N GLY A 124 19.27 -9.21 -5.52
CA GLY A 124 20.44 -8.36 -5.44
C GLY A 124 20.63 -7.35 -6.59
N ARG A 125 19.81 -7.41 -7.66
CA ARG A 125 19.87 -6.49 -8.81
C ARG A 125 18.69 -5.54 -8.91
N LEU A 126 17.66 -5.78 -8.12
CA LEU A 126 16.45 -4.96 -8.11
C LEU A 126 16.30 -4.27 -6.76
N TRP A 127 15.77 -3.06 -6.81
CA TRP A 127 15.41 -2.27 -5.64
C TRP A 127 13.90 -1.98 -5.67
N PRO A 128 13.10 -2.74 -4.91
CA PRO A 128 11.65 -2.56 -4.89
C PRO A 128 11.26 -1.35 -4.04
N MET A 129 10.37 -0.53 -4.57
CA MET A 129 9.75 0.58 -3.86
C MET A 129 8.26 0.57 -4.05
N THR A 130 7.50 1.06 -3.08
CA THR A 130 6.04 1.08 -3.15
C THR A 130 5.51 2.50 -3.13
N LEU A 131 4.68 2.84 -4.12
CA LEU A 131 3.94 4.09 -4.17
C LEU A 131 2.49 3.86 -3.76
N PHE A 132 2.11 4.41 -2.62
CA PHE A 132 0.75 4.35 -2.09
C PHE A 132 -0.14 5.47 -2.67
N PRO A 133 -1.49 5.43 -2.50
CA PRO A 133 -2.31 6.64 -2.58
C PRO A 133 -1.73 7.73 -1.66
N LEU A 134 -1.99 8.99 -1.95
CA LEU A 134 -1.42 10.11 -1.21
C LEU A 134 -1.51 9.90 0.30
N SER A 135 -0.41 10.11 1.00
CA SER A 135 -0.37 10.05 2.45
C SER A 135 -0.81 11.38 3.07
N VAL A 136 -1.17 11.33 4.34
CA VAL A 136 -1.52 12.52 5.09
C VAL A 136 -0.34 13.51 5.17
N SER A 137 0.88 13.02 5.28
CA SER A 137 2.09 13.84 5.28
C SER A 137 2.31 14.54 3.93
N GLU A 138 2.18 13.82 2.80
CA GLU A 138 2.27 14.41 1.45
C GLU A 138 1.21 15.52 1.24
N LEU A 139 0.00 15.34 1.77
CA LEU A 139 -1.06 16.34 1.72
C LEU A 139 -0.75 17.55 2.61
N ALA A 140 -0.16 17.33 3.79
CA ALA A 140 0.26 18.39 4.70
C ALA A 140 1.42 19.21 4.13
N ASP A 141 2.39 18.56 3.49
CA ASP A 141 3.52 19.22 2.81
C ASP A 141 3.07 20.03 1.60
N HIS A 142 2.03 19.57 0.88
CA HIS A 142 1.48 20.26 -0.28
C HIS A 142 0.67 21.51 0.09
N ASN A 143 -0.11 21.44 1.17
CA ASN A 143 -0.97 22.51 1.68
C ASN A 143 -0.54 22.93 3.08
N SER A 144 -1.24 22.39 4.09
CA SER A 144 -0.91 22.56 5.51
C SER A 144 -1.58 21.45 6.34
N TRP A 145 -1.12 21.26 7.58
CA TRP A 145 -1.81 20.39 8.52
C TRP A 145 -3.24 20.86 8.84
N LEU A 146 -3.49 22.16 8.79
CA LEU A 146 -4.84 22.70 8.98
C LEU A 146 -5.77 22.24 7.87
N ASP A 147 -5.36 22.35 6.60
CA ASP A 147 -6.15 21.90 5.46
C ASP A 147 -6.37 20.38 5.47
N VAL A 148 -5.38 19.62 5.94
CA VAL A 148 -5.52 18.17 6.14
C VAL A 148 -6.61 17.88 7.15
N MET A 149 -6.58 18.54 8.30
CA MET A 149 -7.57 18.34 9.38
C MET A 149 -8.98 18.72 8.94
N GLU A 150 -9.14 19.81 8.20
CA GLU A 150 -10.43 20.25 7.65
C GLU A 150 -10.97 19.26 6.59
N SER A 151 -10.10 18.72 5.74
CA SER A 151 -10.47 17.77 4.70
C SER A 151 -10.60 16.33 5.19
N LEU A 152 -10.17 16.02 6.41
CA LEU A 152 -10.12 14.65 6.95
C LEU A 152 -11.46 13.89 6.87
N PRO A 153 -12.63 14.47 7.20
CA PRO A 153 -13.92 13.80 7.04
C PRO A 153 -14.21 13.40 5.58
N ILE A 154 -13.71 14.20 4.63
CA ILE A 154 -13.83 13.91 3.19
C ILE A 154 -12.91 12.74 2.85
N ARG A 155 -11.65 12.75 3.33
CA ARG A 155 -10.68 11.66 3.09
C ARG A 155 -11.17 10.33 3.67
N LEU A 156 -11.79 10.35 4.85
CA LEU A 156 -12.42 9.17 5.46
C LEU A 156 -13.62 8.64 4.65
N THR A 157 -14.17 9.44 3.74
CA THR A 157 -15.28 9.05 2.86
C THR A 157 -14.82 8.63 1.46
N VAL A 158 -13.92 9.39 0.83
CA VAL A 158 -13.54 9.19 -0.58
C VAL A 158 -12.07 8.81 -0.78
N GLY A 159 -11.31 8.65 0.29
CA GLY A 159 -9.90 8.25 0.21
C GLY A 159 -8.97 9.34 -0.31
N SER A 160 -7.76 8.93 -0.70
CA SER A 160 -6.66 9.82 -1.04
C SER A 160 -5.94 9.44 -2.35
N TYR A 161 -6.64 8.79 -3.29
CA TYR A 161 -6.08 8.64 -4.64
C TYR A 161 -5.83 10.01 -5.29
N PRO A 162 -4.74 10.20 -6.03
CA PRO A 162 -4.40 11.51 -6.61
C PRO A 162 -5.54 12.14 -7.41
N GLU A 163 -6.21 11.38 -8.28
CA GLU A 163 -7.35 11.90 -9.06
C GLU A 163 -8.53 12.33 -8.19
N ILE A 164 -8.76 11.64 -7.06
CA ILE A 164 -9.84 11.98 -6.11
C ILE A 164 -9.51 13.27 -5.36
N VAL A 165 -8.24 13.47 -5.01
CA VAL A 165 -7.78 14.68 -4.32
C VAL A 165 -7.85 15.89 -5.24
N THR A 166 -7.42 15.74 -6.50
CA THR A 166 -7.35 16.83 -7.47
C THR A 166 -8.69 17.14 -8.15
N HIS A 167 -9.63 16.18 -8.21
CA HIS A 167 -10.94 16.34 -8.84
C HIS A 167 -12.09 15.86 -7.93
N PRO A 168 -12.32 16.49 -6.79
CA PRO A 168 -13.28 16.03 -5.79
C PRO A 168 -14.72 15.87 -6.30
N GLN A 169 -15.10 16.64 -7.33
CA GLN A 169 -16.45 16.61 -7.91
C GLN A 169 -16.79 15.27 -8.59
N ARG A 170 -15.80 14.53 -9.05
CA ARG A 170 -15.95 13.24 -9.76
C ARG A 170 -15.66 12.03 -8.86
N SER A 171 -15.30 12.24 -7.59
CA SER A 171 -14.78 11.21 -6.69
C SER A 171 -15.57 9.91 -6.70
N LYS A 172 -16.90 9.96 -6.56
CA LYS A 172 -17.72 8.74 -6.47
C LYS A 172 -17.73 7.94 -7.78
N ALA A 173 -17.83 8.60 -8.93
CA ALA A 173 -17.81 7.93 -10.22
C ALA A 173 -16.42 7.33 -10.51
N THR A 174 -15.36 8.10 -10.26
CA THR A 174 -13.97 7.64 -10.42
C THR A 174 -13.68 6.44 -9.51
N LEU A 175 -14.11 6.46 -8.26
CA LEU A 175 -13.88 5.36 -7.32
C LEU A 175 -14.62 4.07 -7.70
N ARG A 176 -15.86 4.17 -8.19
CA ARG A 176 -16.58 3.00 -8.73
C ARG A 176 -15.82 2.39 -9.91
N TYR A 177 -15.46 3.24 -10.89
CA TYR A 177 -14.70 2.79 -12.05
C TYR A 177 -13.33 2.19 -11.66
N LEU A 178 -12.62 2.83 -10.74
CA LEU A 178 -11.33 2.35 -10.25
C LEU A 178 -11.46 0.99 -9.56
N PHE A 179 -12.43 0.84 -8.65
CA PHE A 179 -12.71 -0.43 -7.97
C PHE A 179 -13.05 -1.54 -8.97
N GLU A 180 -13.93 -1.29 -9.93
CA GLU A 180 -14.24 -2.23 -11.00
C GLU A 180 -13.01 -2.61 -11.82
N SER A 181 -12.20 -1.62 -12.21
CA SER A 181 -10.98 -1.85 -12.99
C SER A 181 -10.00 -2.74 -12.24
N ILE A 182 -9.76 -2.49 -10.96
CA ILE A 182 -8.87 -3.28 -10.12
C ILE A 182 -9.39 -4.72 -10.00
N VAL A 183 -10.66 -4.89 -9.68
CA VAL A 183 -11.24 -6.22 -9.47
C VAL A 183 -11.28 -7.02 -10.75
N PHE A 184 -11.81 -6.44 -11.86
CA PHE A 184 -12.07 -7.19 -13.08
C PHE A 184 -10.84 -7.33 -13.99
N LYS A 185 -9.98 -6.31 -14.08
CA LYS A 185 -8.83 -6.35 -15.00
C LYS A 185 -7.59 -6.96 -14.35
N ASP A 186 -7.35 -6.66 -13.07
CA ASP A 186 -6.11 -7.10 -12.43
C ASP A 186 -6.30 -8.44 -11.70
N LEU A 187 -7.28 -8.54 -10.81
CA LEU A 187 -7.41 -9.71 -9.96
C LEU A 187 -7.98 -10.93 -10.69
N PHE A 188 -8.98 -10.77 -11.56
CA PHE A 188 -9.51 -11.92 -12.30
C PHE A 188 -8.56 -12.47 -13.36
N ALA A 189 -7.79 -11.60 -14.03
CA ALA A 189 -6.80 -12.01 -15.00
C ALA A 189 -5.69 -12.88 -14.36
N ILE A 190 -5.28 -12.53 -13.12
CA ILE A 190 -4.17 -13.20 -12.43
C ILE A 190 -4.63 -14.44 -11.68
N ALA A 191 -5.78 -14.37 -11.02
CA ALA A 191 -6.21 -15.39 -10.06
C ALA A 191 -6.82 -16.64 -10.73
N GLY A 192 -7.18 -16.59 -12.00
CA GLY A 192 -7.95 -17.67 -12.66
C GLY A 192 -9.28 -17.95 -11.93
N ILE A 193 -9.83 -16.93 -11.25
CA ILE A 193 -11.03 -17.05 -10.40
C ILE A 193 -12.24 -17.24 -11.33
N ARG A 194 -12.75 -18.47 -11.41
CA ARG A 194 -13.93 -18.81 -12.21
C ARG A 194 -15.26 -18.31 -11.59
N ARG A 195 -15.24 -17.82 -10.36
CA ARG A 195 -16.45 -17.46 -9.57
C ARG A 195 -16.38 -15.98 -9.15
N SER A 196 -16.56 -15.09 -10.11
CA SER A 196 -16.46 -13.63 -9.93
C SER A 196 -17.40 -13.07 -8.84
N GLU A 197 -18.62 -13.59 -8.73
CA GLU A 197 -19.61 -13.14 -7.73
C GLU A 197 -19.19 -13.45 -6.29
N GLN A 198 -18.65 -14.65 -6.06
CA GLN A 198 -18.19 -15.06 -4.72
C GLN A 198 -16.99 -14.24 -4.27
N PHE A 199 -16.09 -13.90 -5.20
CA PHE A 199 -14.95 -13.04 -4.91
C PHE A 199 -15.41 -11.61 -4.58
N LEU A 200 -16.32 -11.03 -5.36
CA LEU A 200 -16.92 -9.72 -5.06
C LEU A 200 -17.62 -9.71 -3.72
N HIS A 201 -18.37 -10.79 -3.41
CA HIS A 201 -19.01 -10.94 -2.10
C HIS A 201 -17.97 -10.97 -0.97
N LEU A 202 -16.86 -11.72 -1.15
CA LEU A 202 -15.75 -11.71 -0.19
C LEU A 202 -15.18 -10.29 0.01
N VAL A 203 -14.90 -9.55 -1.07
CA VAL A 203 -14.38 -8.18 -0.96
C VAL A 203 -15.34 -7.26 -0.20
N ARG A 204 -16.66 -7.39 -0.46
CA ARG A 204 -17.69 -6.64 0.27
C ARG A 204 -17.75 -7.01 1.75
N LEU A 205 -17.64 -8.31 2.09
CA LEU A 205 -17.58 -8.76 3.48
C LEU A 205 -16.33 -8.21 4.19
N LEU A 206 -15.17 -8.22 3.54
CA LEU A 206 -13.95 -7.60 4.08
C LEU A 206 -14.14 -6.11 4.31
N ALA A 207 -14.75 -5.40 3.35
CA ALA A 207 -15.03 -3.97 3.45
C ALA A 207 -16.04 -3.64 4.56
N ALA A 208 -17.02 -4.50 4.81
CA ALA A 208 -17.99 -4.33 5.90
C ALA A 208 -17.38 -4.62 7.29
N ASN A 209 -16.32 -5.44 7.34
CA ASN A 209 -15.71 -5.92 8.58
C ASN A 209 -14.31 -5.35 8.86
N ILE A 210 -13.98 -4.17 8.32
CA ILE A 210 -12.68 -3.52 8.61
C ILE A 210 -12.48 -3.36 10.12
N GLY A 211 -11.23 -3.54 10.58
CA GLY A 211 -10.87 -3.44 12.00
C GLY A 211 -11.36 -4.60 12.89
N ASN A 212 -12.21 -5.49 12.38
CA ASN A 212 -12.66 -6.66 13.12
C ASN A 212 -11.78 -7.88 12.86
N LEU A 213 -11.78 -8.81 13.82
CA LEU A 213 -11.11 -10.10 13.66
C LEU A 213 -11.71 -10.89 12.50
N CYS A 214 -10.87 -11.31 11.56
CA CYS A 214 -11.26 -12.11 10.42
C CYS A 214 -10.94 -13.59 10.63
N SER A 215 -11.97 -14.44 10.48
CA SER A 215 -11.82 -15.89 10.34
C SER A 215 -12.07 -16.28 8.90
N PHE A 216 -11.05 -16.81 8.24
CA PHE A 216 -11.17 -17.25 6.83
C PHE A 216 -12.18 -18.38 6.66
N SER A 217 -12.36 -19.22 7.67
CA SER A 217 -13.40 -20.24 7.68
C SER A 217 -14.81 -19.61 7.68
N SER A 218 -15.05 -18.62 8.55
CA SER A 218 -16.36 -17.93 8.62
C SER A 218 -16.65 -17.14 7.34
N LEU A 219 -15.66 -16.43 6.81
CA LEU A 219 -15.79 -15.71 5.52
C LEU A 219 -16.08 -16.70 4.37
N GLY A 220 -15.42 -17.85 4.37
CA GLY A 220 -15.62 -18.89 3.37
C GLY A 220 -17.04 -19.44 3.38
N GLN A 221 -17.60 -19.71 4.56
CA GLN A 221 -18.99 -20.14 4.70
C GLN A 221 -19.98 -19.13 4.13
N GLN A 222 -19.76 -17.82 4.40
CA GLN A 222 -20.64 -16.76 3.91
C GLN A 222 -20.54 -16.56 2.39
N CYS A 223 -19.36 -16.81 1.78
CA CYS A 223 -19.14 -16.62 0.34
C CYS A 223 -19.32 -17.91 -0.47
N GLY A 224 -19.52 -19.06 0.15
CA GLY A 224 -19.50 -20.36 -0.52
C GLY A 224 -18.09 -20.73 -1.05
N LEU A 225 -17.04 -20.33 -0.34
CA LEU A 225 -15.63 -20.60 -0.64
C LEU A 225 -14.98 -21.45 0.45
N SER A 226 -13.95 -22.22 0.07
CA SER A 226 -13.13 -22.91 1.08
C SER A 226 -12.20 -21.92 1.80
N SER A 227 -11.84 -22.21 3.06
CA SER A 227 -10.90 -21.37 3.83
C SER A 227 -9.56 -21.14 3.11
N PRO A 228 -8.92 -22.15 2.49
CA PRO A 228 -7.73 -21.93 1.68
C PRO A 228 -7.96 -21.01 0.47
N THR A 229 -9.15 -21.08 -0.15
CA THR A 229 -9.51 -20.17 -1.25
C THR A 229 -9.65 -18.73 -0.77
N VAL A 230 -10.28 -18.51 0.39
CA VAL A 230 -10.37 -17.18 1.02
C VAL A 230 -8.97 -16.64 1.34
N GLU A 231 -8.10 -17.46 1.94
CA GLU A 231 -6.72 -17.06 2.25
C GLU A 231 -5.96 -16.64 0.98
N ARG A 232 -6.06 -17.42 -0.08
CA ARG A 232 -5.47 -17.06 -1.38
C ARG A 232 -6.04 -15.75 -1.91
N CYS A 233 -7.36 -15.55 -1.87
CA CYS A 233 -8.00 -14.32 -2.33
C CYS A 233 -7.53 -13.10 -1.52
N VAL A 234 -7.43 -13.22 -0.19
CA VAL A 234 -6.92 -12.15 0.68
C VAL A 234 -5.45 -11.85 0.37
N SER A 235 -4.62 -12.88 0.17
CA SER A 235 -3.22 -12.70 -0.26
C SER A 235 -3.13 -11.95 -1.58
N LEU A 236 -3.97 -12.28 -2.57
CA LEU A 236 -4.02 -11.57 -3.84
C LEU A 236 -4.43 -10.09 -3.69
N LEU A 237 -5.43 -9.81 -2.84
CA LEU A 237 -5.87 -8.45 -2.53
C LEU A 237 -4.74 -7.65 -1.83
N GLU A 238 -3.99 -8.29 -0.94
CA GLU A 238 -2.86 -7.67 -0.24
C GLU A 238 -1.72 -7.36 -1.21
N GLN A 239 -1.35 -8.32 -2.05
CA GLN A 239 -0.33 -8.15 -3.08
C GLN A 239 -0.71 -7.06 -4.10
N SER A 240 -2.01 -6.86 -4.35
CA SER A 240 -2.51 -5.82 -5.25
C SER A 240 -2.72 -4.46 -4.57
N PHE A 241 -2.25 -4.29 -3.36
CA PHE A 241 -2.37 -3.04 -2.58
C PHE A 241 -3.83 -2.57 -2.37
N ILE A 242 -4.77 -3.52 -2.23
CA ILE A 242 -6.16 -3.23 -1.90
C ILE A 242 -6.39 -3.31 -0.41
N VAL A 243 -5.91 -4.39 0.21
CA VAL A 243 -6.01 -4.59 1.65
C VAL A 243 -4.63 -4.84 2.27
N LYS A 244 -4.54 -4.61 3.56
CA LYS A 244 -3.43 -4.96 4.43
C LYS A 244 -3.93 -5.87 5.54
N THR A 245 -3.29 -7.00 5.73
CA THR A 245 -3.51 -7.84 6.90
C THR A 245 -2.63 -7.39 8.05
N LEU A 246 -3.22 -7.13 9.21
CA LEU A 246 -2.51 -6.82 10.44
C LEU A 246 -2.52 -8.07 11.34
N PRO A 247 -1.37 -8.66 11.68
CA PRO A 247 -1.29 -9.82 12.53
C PRO A 247 -1.47 -9.45 14.01
N CYS A 248 -1.87 -10.43 14.84
CA CYS A 248 -1.94 -10.25 16.27
C CYS A 248 -0.59 -10.54 16.91
N TYR A 249 -0.04 -9.57 17.61
CA TYR A 249 1.24 -9.71 18.30
C TYR A 249 1.24 -10.86 19.33
N SER A 250 2.32 -11.62 19.35
CA SER A 250 2.59 -12.65 20.34
C SER A 250 4.11 -12.77 20.54
N SER A 251 4.53 -12.88 21.77
CA SER A 251 5.94 -13.20 22.09
C SER A 251 6.38 -14.58 21.57
N ASN A 252 5.46 -15.39 21.06
CA ASN A 252 5.73 -16.69 20.45
C ASN A 252 5.23 -16.66 18.99
N PHE A 253 6.17 -16.65 18.05
CA PHE A 253 5.91 -16.60 16.60
C PHE A 253 4.96 -17.70 16.10
N ALA A 254 5.10 -18.94 16.59
CA ALA A 254 4.20 -20.02 16.21
C ALA A 254 2.74 -19.81 16.67
N THR A 255 2.56 -19.06 17.75
CA THR A 255 1.22 -18.66 18.25
C THR A 255 0.69 -17.48 17.45
N GLU A 256 1.54 -16.53 17.06
CA GLU A 256 1.21 -15.39 16.23
C GLU A 256 0.63 -15.83 14.88
N LEU A 257 1.31 -16.75 14.18
CA LEU A 257 0.87 -17.29 12.89
C LEU A 257 -0.53 -17.95 12.93
N LYS A 258 -0.92 -18.49 14.11
CA LYS A 258 -2.23 -19.17 14.30
C LYS A 258 -3.35 -18.23 14.74
N LYS A 259 -3.04 -16.99 15.14
CA LYS A 259 -4.04 -16.04 15.61
C LYS A 259 -4.82 -15.43 14.46
N SER A 260 -6.02 -14.97 14.78
CA SER A 260 -6.85 -14.18 13.87
C SER A 260 -6.11 -12.93 13.40
N LYS A 261 -6.41 -12.48 12.19
CA LYS A 261 -5.87 -11.25 11.60
C LYS A 261 -6.97 -10.21 11.52
N LYS A 262 -6.60 -8.93 11.56
CA LYS A 262 -7.47 -7.82 11.16
C LYS A 262 -7.13 -7.44 9.71
N ILE A 263 -8.12 -6.91 8.99
CA ILE A 263 -7.95 -6.51 7.59
C ILE A 263 -8.35 -5.05 7.46
N TYR A 264 -7.49 -4.27 6.79
CA TYR A 264 -7.64 -2.85 6.52
C TYR A 264 -7.50 -2.59 5.04
N PHE A 265 -8.18 -1.59 4.52
CA PHE A 265 -8.03 -1.16 3.12
C PHE A 265 -6.96 -0.08 3.03
N TYR A 266 -6.07 -0.18 2.04
CA TYR A 266 -5.06 0.84 1.78
C TYR A 266 -5.65 2.21 1.44
N ASP A 267 -6.91 2.23 0.98
CA ASP A 267 -7.65 3.47 0.72
C ASP A 267 -9.13 3.29 1.05
N LEU A 268 -9.67 4.22 1.85
CA LEU A 268 -11.06 4.17 2.30
C LEU A 268 -12.06 4.47 1.18
N GLY A 269 -11.65 5.19 0.13
CA GLY A 269 -12.48 5.39 -1.05
C GLY A 269 -12.75 4.08 -1.78
N ILE A 270 -11.72 3.23 -1.93
CA ILE A 270 -11.86 1.87 -2.50
C ILE A 270 -12.74 0.99 -1.60
N ARG A 271 -12.54 1.04 -0.27
CA ARG A 271 -13.42 0.34 0.69
C ARG A 271 -14.89 0.75 0.52
N ASN A 272 -15.14 2.04 0.41
CA ASN A 272 -16.49 2.58 0.29
C ASN A 272 -17.10 2.29 -1.11
N ALA A 273 -16.27 2.27 -2.15
CA ALA A 273 -16.69 1.84 -3.49
C ALA A 273 -17.09 0.35 -3.52
N ALA A 274 -16.36 -0.52 -2.81
CA ALA A 274 -16.71 -1.94 -2.70
C ALA A 274 -18.12 -2.16 -2.11
N LEU A 275 -18.55 -1.29 -1.19
CA LEU A 275 -19.86 -1.31 -0.56
C LEU A 275 -20.90 -0.45 -1.29
N ASP A 276 -20.48 0.31 -2.31
CA ASP A 276 -21.25 1.40 -2.93
C ASP A 276 -21.86 2.38 -1.90
N ASN A 277 -21.12 2.65 -0.82
CA ASN A 277 -21.57 3.47 0.30
C ASN A 277 -20.67 4.69 0.48
N PHE A 278 -21.04 5.82 -0.09
CA PHE A 278 -20.38 7.12 0.05
C PHE A 278 -21.13 8.08 1.00
N THR A 279 -21.82 7.53 1.99
CA THR A 279 -22.40 8.34 3.07
C THR A 279 -21.32 9.18 3.73
N PRO A 280 -21.51 10.51 3.90
CA PRO A 280 -20.53 11.36 4.56
C PRO A 280 -20.14 10.84 5.93
N PHE A 281 -18.87 10.98 6.30
CA PHE A 281 -18.33 10.48 7.56
C PHE A 281 -19.15 10.93 8.78
N SER A 282 -19.54 12.21 8.82
CA SER A 282 -20.35 12.79 9.92
C SER A 282 -21.75 12.18 10.08
N SER A 283 -22.29 11.57 9.01
CA SER A 283 -23.63 10.96 8.99
C SER A 283 -23.61 9.45 9.28
N ARG A 284 -22.44 8.87 9.53
CA ARG A 284 -22.29 7.45 9.85
C ARG A 284 -22.45 7.20 11.35
N SER A 285 -22.76 5.97 11.73
CA SER A 285 -22.79 5.54 13.13
C SER A 285 -21.40 5.69 13.79
N ASP A 286 -21.36 5.85 15.11
CA ASP A 286 -20.11 5.93 15.87
C ASP A 286 -19.23 4.70 15.68
N LEU A 287 -19.85 3.51 15.61
CA LEU A 287 -19.13 2.27 15.35
C LEU A 287 -18.43 2.29 13.99
N GLU A 288 -19.15 2.70 12.94
CA GLU A 288 -18.56 2.77 11.59
C GLU A 288 -17.50 3.88 11.50
N ARG A 289 -17.74 5.04 12.11
CA ARG A 289 -16.76 6.13 12.19
C ARG A 289 -15.48 5.68 12.89
N GLY A 290 -15.62 4.94 14.00
CA GLY A 290 -14.48 4.37 14.72
C GLY A 290 -13.66 3.41 13.85
N ALA A 291 -14.31 2.48 13.15
CA ALA A 291 -13.63 1.54 12.27
C ALA A 291 -12.93 2.23 11.08
N LEU A 292 -13.54 3.25 10.48
CA LEU A 292 -12.91 4.06 9.42
C LEU A 292 -11.71 4.83 9.95
N TRP A 293 -11.81 5.39 11.15
CA TRP A 293 -10.72 6.10 11.79
C TRP A 293 -9.54 5.16 12.09
N GLU A 294 -9.79 4.02 12.72
CA GLU A 294 -8.78 2.99 12.99
C GLU A 294 -8.08 2.55 11.71
N ASN A 295 -8.83 2.23 10.65
CA ASN A 295 -8.25 1.87 9.35
C ASN A 295 -7.36 2.99 8.80
N PHE A 296 -7.80 4.23 8.87
CA PHE A 296 -7.05 5.39 8.38
C PHE A 296 -5.72 5.52 9.12
N VAL A 297 -5.74 5.55 10.45
CA VAL A 297 -4.55 5.71 11.29
C VAL A 297 -3.52 4.62 11.00
N ILE A 298 -3.95 3.34 11.00
CA ILE A 298 -3.05 2.20 10.78
C ILE A 298 -2.42 2.24 9.39
N ILE A 299 -3.19 2.56 8.35
CA ILE A 299 -2.65 2.61 6.99
C ILE A 299 -1.75 3.83 6.78
N GLU A 300 -2.10 4.99 7.34
CA GLU A 300 -1.24 6.17 7.24
C GLU A 300 0.08 5.94 7.98
N ARG A 301 0.07 5.26 9.15
CA ARG A 301 1.29 4.90 9.87
C ARG A 301 2.15 3.90 9.10
N LEU A 302 1.53 2.92 8.45
CA LEU A 302 2.23 2.00 7.55
C LEU A 302 2.93 2.74 6.39
N LYS A 303 2.25 3.70 5.75
CA LYS A 303 2.84 4.54 4.69
C LYS A 303 4.03 5.32 5.23
N TRP A 304 3.88 5.91 6.41
CA TRP A 304 4.90 6.71 7.08
C TRP A 304 6.19 5.90 7.31
N HIS A 305 6.10 4.71 7.90
CA HIS A 305 7.24 3.80 8.09
C HIS A 305 7.87 3.40 6.75
N ARG A 306 7.04 3.04 5.75
CA ARG A 306 7.54 2.63 4.43
C ARG A 306 8.29 3.73 3.69
N TYR A 307 7.85 4.98 3.81
CA TYR A 307 8.54 6.12 3.20
C TYR A 307 9.77 6.57 3.99
N ARG A 308 9.92 6.19 5.23
CA ARG A 308 11.14 6.37 6.03
C ARG A 308 12.13 5.22 5.87
N GLN A 309 11.71 4.13 5.27
CA GLN A 309 12.49 2.89 5.15
C GLN A 309 12.91 2.31 6.51
N ASP A 310 12.15 2.58 7.56
CA ASP A 310 12.36 1.92 8.84
C ASP A 310 11.76 0.51 8.86
N GLU A 311 12.31 -0.37 9.69
CA GLU A 311 11.93 -1.78 9.75
C GLU A 311 10.90 -2.09 10.84
N THR A 312 10.27 -1.05 11.41
CA THR A 312 9.22 -1.20 12.42
C THR A 312 8.10 -2.12 11.94
N GLN A 313 7.76 -3.12 12.75
CA GLN A 313 6.72 -4.09 12.46
C GLN A 313 5.40 -3.67 13.09
N LEU A 314 4.31 -3.76 12.33
CA LEU A 314 2.98 -3.37 12.78
C LEU A 314 2.12 -4.57 13.13
N TYR A 315 1.48 -4.51 14.29
CA TYR A 315 0.60 -5.52 14.85
C TYR A 315 -0.63 -4.88 15.49
N PHE A 316 -1.63 -5.66 15.83
CA PHE A 316 -2.54 -5.37 16.94
C PHE A 316 -2.26 -6.34 18.08
N TRP A 317 -2.70 -6.01 19.29
CA TRP A 317 -2.59 -6.94 20.40
C TRP A 317 -3.97 -7.26 20.97
N ARG A 318 -4.18 -8.52 21.37
CA ARG A 318 -5.42 -8.95 22.00
C ARG A 318 -5.20 -10.15 22.91
N ASP A 319 -5.83 -10.10 24.09
CA ASP A 319 -5.84 -11.22 25.05
C ASP A 319 -7.07 -12.13 24.93
N ARG A 320 -7.11 -13.16 25.77
CA ARG A 320 -8.25 -14.11 25.83
C ARG A 320 -9.54 -13.45 26.37
N ASN A 321 -9.42 -12.42 27.18
CA ASN A 321 -10.53 -11.66 27.76
C ASN A 321 -11.03 -10.56 26.82
N LYS A 322 -10.55 -10.53 25.57
CA LYS A 322 -10.91 -9.56 24.53
C LYS A 322 -10.41 -8.14 24.80
N SER A 323 -9.51 -7.93 25.77
CA SER A 323 -8.79 -6.65 25.87
C SER A 323 -7.90 -6.49 24.65
N GLU A 324 -7.88 -5.31 24.07
CA GLU A 324 -7.25 -5.06 22.76
C GLU A 324 -6.49 -3.75 22.75
N VAL A 325 -5.42 -3.71 21.94
CA VAL A 325 -4.68 -2.52 21.51
C VAL A 325 -4.77 -2.49 20.00
N ASP A 326 -5.24 -1.37 19.44
CA ASP A 326 -5.57 -1.26 18.01
C ASP A 326 -4.33 -1.33 17.12
N LEU A 327 -3.24 -0.66 17.50
CA LEU A 327 -1.96 -0.71 16.82
C LEU A 327 -0.83 -0.89 17.84
N LEU A 328 0.05 -1.84 17.56
CA LEU A 328 1.29 -2.08 18.30
C LEU A 328 2.46 -2.04 17.31
N GLU A 329 3.35 -1.12 17.50
CA GLU A 329 4.61 -1.02 16.75
C GLU A 329 5.70 -1.75 17.53
N VAL A 330 6.51 -2.49 16.80
CA VAL A 330 7.67 -3.21 17.32
C VAL A 330 8.88 -2.76 16.54
N ASP A 331 9.76 -2.03 17.19
CA ASP A 331 10.97 -1.52 16.58
C ASP A 331 12.03 -2.60 16.42
N GLU A 332 13.11 -2.30 15.71
CA GLU A 332 14.23 -3.22 15.46
C GLU A 332 14.90 -3.71 16.75
N ASP A 333 14.94 -2.89 17.80
CA ASP A 333 15.48 -3.24 19.11
C ASP A 333 14.49 -4.03 19.99
N GLY A 334 13.26 -4.24 19.50
CA GLY A 334 12.19 -4.93 20.21
C GLY A 334 11.36 -4.04 21.13
N SER A 335 11.56 -2.72 21.12
CA SER A 335 10.74 -1.76 21.85
C SER A 335 9.29 -1.80 21.36
N LEU A 336 8.35 -1.64 22.29
CA LEU A 336 6.91 -1.74 22.03
C LEU A 336 6.24 -0.38 22.22
N HIS A 337 5.56 0.07 21.16
CA HIS A 337 4.77 1.30 21.17
C HIS A 337 3.31 0.98 20.84
N ALA A 338 2.44 1.18 21.81
CA ALA A 338 1.03 0.82 21.72
C ALA A 338 0.17 2.05 21.47
N PHE A 339 -0.76 1.95 20.55
CA PHE A 339 -1.66 3.04 20.18
C PHE A 339 -3.12 2.60 20.17
N GLU A 340 -3.96 3.46 20.70
CA GLU A 340 -5.41 3.29 20.72
C GLU A 340 -6.07 4.35 19.84
N CYS A 341 -6.89 3.95 18.89
CA CYS A 341 -7.56 4.84 17.95
C CYS A 341 -8.92 5.28 18.49
N LYS A 342 -9.08 6.55 18.85
CA LYS A 342 -10.35 7.11 19.34
C LYS A 342 -10.75 8.33 18.52
N LEU A 343 -12.05 8.54 18.33
CA LEU A 343 -12.53 9.73 17.62
C LEU A 343 -12.28 11.01 18.38
N THR A 344 -12.54 11.00 19.71
CA THR A 344 -12.50 12.19 20.55
C THR A 344 -11.92 11.98 21.94
N ASN A 345 -11.91 10.75 22.48
CA ASN A 345 -11.47 10.49 23.84
C ASN A 345 -9.97 10.24 23.93
N ALA A 346 -9.20 11.29 24.20
CA ALA A 346 -7.76 11.21 24.41
C ALA A 346 -7.32 10.63 25.78
N GLN A 347 -8.26 10.29 26.67
CA GLN A 347 -7.96 9.85 28.04
C GLN A 347 -8.06 8.31 28.22
N ALA A 348 -8.18 7.55 27.13
CA ALA A 348 -8.15 6.09 27.22
C ALA A 348 -6.82 5.63 27.81
N LYS A 349 -6.86 4.56 28.61
CA LYS A 349 -5.67 3.96 29.23
C LYS A 349 -5.40 2.60 28.64
N ALA A 350 -4.13 2.23 28.66
CA ALA A 350 -3.72 0.87 28.27
C ALA A 350 -4.52 -0.18 29.04
N PRO A 351 -4.97 -1.27 28.36
CA PRO A 351 -5.59 -2.40 29.03
C PRO A 351 -4.69 -2.93 30.14
N LYS A 352 -5.24 -3.17 31.34
CA LYS A 352 -4.45 -3.64 32.50
C LYS A 352 -3.64 -4.90 32.19
N SER A 353 -4.23 -5.83 31.42
CA SER A 353 -3.55 -7.08 31.01
C SER A 353 -2.38 -6.82 30.05
N PHE A 354 -2.48 -5.79 29.18
CA PHE A 354 -1.38 -5.36 28.33
C PHE A 354 -0.27 -4.73 29.16
N ALA A 355 -0.58 -3.71 29.98
CA ALA A 355 0.38 -2.99 30.78
C ALA A 355 1.13 -3.90 31.80
N SER A 356 0.42 -4.91 32.37
CA SER A 356 1.06 -5.90 33.25
C SER A 356 2.00 -6.85 32.52
N LYS A 357 1.69 -7.15 31.24
CA LYS A 357 2.50 -8.08 30.44
C LYS A 357 3.70 -7.40 29.78
N TYR A 358 3.55 -6.13 29.45
CA TYR A 358 4.56 -5.31 28.76
C TYR A 358 4.72 -3.97 29.50
N PRO A 359 5.35 -3.99 30.70
CA PRO A 359 5.44 -2.81 31.56
C PRO A 359 6.28 -1.67 30.95
N ASP A 360 7.22 -2.00 30.06
CA ASP A 360 8.10 -1.03 29.39
C ASP A 360 7.51 -0.48 28.10
N ALA A 361 6.35 -0.97 27.66
CA ALA A 361 5.70 -0.49 26.44
C ALA A 361 5.12 0.90 26.66
N SER A 362 5.34 1.82 25.72
CA SER A 362 4.63 3.09 25.68
C SER A 362 3.16 2.91 25.28
N PHE A 363 2.30 3.83 25.68
CA PHE A 363 0.90 3.82 25.29
C PHE A 363 0.41 5.23 25.00
N GLU A 364 -0.16 5.43 23.82
CA GLU A 364 -0.69 6.70 23.38
C GLU A 364 -2.09 6.55 22.74
N VAL A 365 -2.90 7.62 22.82
CA VAL A 365 -4.23 7.66 22.20
C VAL A 365 -4.21 8.62 21.01
N ILE A 366 -4.53 8.09 19.83
CA ILE A 366 -4.57 8.86 18.61
C ILE A 366 -6.03 9.28 18.32
N THR A 367 -6.25 10.58 18.33
CA THR A 367 -7.54 11.19 17.98
C THR A 367 -7.42 12.00 16.71
N MET A 368 -8.57 12.37 16.13
CA MET A 368 -8.56 13.27 14.97
C MET A 368 -7.83 14.61 15.28
N GLN A 369 -7.86 15.09 16.52
CA GLN A 369 -7.21 16.34 16.93
C GLN A 369 -5.70 16.19 17.12
N THR A 370 -5.21 15.02 17.52
CA THR A 370 -3.80 14.74 17.78
C THR A 370 -3.05 14.12 16.61
N LEU A 371 -3.74 13.87 15.49
CA LEU A 371 -3.19 13.19 14.32
C LEU A 371 -1.85 13.78 13.85
N HIS A 372 -1.74 15.10 13.81
CA HIS A 372 -0.54 15.78 13.33
C HIS A 372 0.69 15.48 14.21
N HIS A 373 0.54 15.35 15.53
CA HIS A 373 1.64 14.98 16.42
C HIS A 373 2.15 13.57 16.13
N PHE A 374 1.24 12.65 15.78
CA PHE A 374 1.57 11.26 15.45
C PHE A 374 2.50 11.11 14.25
N PHE A 375 2.56 12.13 13.37
CA PHE A 375 3.42 12.15 12.19
C PHE A 375 4.57 13.19 12.26
N GLN A 376 4.66 13.96 13.33
CA GLN A 376 5.72 14.98 13.53
C GLN A 376 6.77 14.58 14.56
N SER A 377 6.51 13.58 15.41
CA SER A 377 7.27 13.31 16.64
C SER A 377 8.72 12.85 16.47
N GLU A 378 9.28 12.78 15.24
CA GLU A 378 10.66 12.33 15.01
C GLU A 378 11.45 13.11 13.96
N THR A 379 11.08 14.34 13.67
CA THR A 379 11.87 15.19 12.74
C THR A 379 13.15 15.76 13.36
N SER A 380 13.45 15.47 14.65
CA SER A 380 14.61 16.01 15.35
C SER A 380 15.93 15.24 15.14
N ASP A 381 15.91 14.05 14.55
CA ASP A 381 17.11 13.19 14.47
C ASP A 381 17.73 13.05 13.04
N LEU A 382 17.31 13.87 12.08
CA LEU A 382 17.87 13.89 10.73
C LEU A 382 18.53 15.23 10.37
N SER A 383 19.20 15.88 11.34
CA SER A 383 20.07 17.03 11.06
C SER A 383 21.55 16.65 11.10
#